data_19994e09eca7ced44c43998b1167270d
#
_entry.id   19994e09eca7ced44c43998b1167270d
#
_cell.length_a   1.000
_cell.length_b   1.000
_cell.length_c   1.000
_cell.angle_alpha   90.00
_cell.angle_beta   90.00
_cell.angle_gamma   90.00
#
_symmetry.space_group_name_H-M   'P 1'
#
loop_
_entity.id
_entity.type
_entity.pdbx_description
1 polymer ?
#
loop_
_entity_poly.entity_id
_entity_poly.type
_entity_poly.pdbx_seq_one_letter_code
_entity_poly.pdbx_strand_id
1 'polypeptide(L)' 'MSDIDFIRLSALVFATRLIGMTADPVSEGTEMAERLFNELKQKEVE' A
#
# COMPACT_ATOMS: atom_id res chain seq x y z
N MET A 1 -11.75 6.07 9.01
CA MET A 1 -11.46 5.21 7.85
C MET A 1 -11.00 3.85 8.34
N SER A 2 -11.49 2.77 7.75
CA SER A 2 -11.09 1.42 8.18
C SER A 2 -9.69 1.09 7.66
N ASP A 3 -9.05 0.11 8.32
CA ASP A 3 -7.73 -0.35 7.91
C ASP A 3 -7.73 -0.87 6.48
N ILE A 4 -8.81 -1.58 6.10
CA ILE A 4 -8.94 -2.11 4.74
C ILE A 4 -9.05 -0.97 3.73
N ASP A 5 -9.81 0.07 4.05
CA ASP A 5 -9.95 1.21 3.15
C ASP A 5 -8.62 1.94 2.97
N PHE A 6 -7.86 2.09 4.05
CA PHE A 6 -6.54 2.70 3.98
C PHE A 6 -5.62 1.91 3.05
N ILE A 7 -5.59 0.59 3.23
CA ILE A 7 -4.72 -0.27 2.42
C ILE A 7 -5.13 -0.22 0.95
N ARG A 8 -6.43 -0.29 0.67
CA ARG A 8 -6.92 -0.24 -0.70
C ARG A 8 -6.59 1.07 -1.39
N LEU A 9 -6.79 2.17 -0.70
CA LEU A 9 -6.50 3.48 -1.26
C LEU A 9 -5.01 3.64 -1.52
N SER A 10 -4.19 3.24 -0.55
CA SER A 10 -2.74 3.29 -0.71
C SER A 10 -2.27 2.37 -1.84
N ALA A 11 -2.86 1.18 -1.94
CA ALA A 11 -2.52 0.25 -3.00
C ALA A 11 -2.82 0.83 -4.38
N LEU A 12 -3.94 1.53 -4.51
CA LEU A 12 -4.31 2.18 -5.76
C LEU A 12 -3.26 3.23 -6.16
N VAL A 13 -2.85 4.06 -5.20
CA VAL A 13 -1.85 5.08 -5.45
C VAL A 13 -0.52 4.46 -5.87
N PHE A 14 -0.05 3.45 -5.14
CA PHE A 14 1.19 2.78 -5.49
C PHE A 14 1.09 2.09 -6.83
N ALA A 15 -0.03 1.43 -7.12
CA ALA A 15 -0.20 0.74 -8.39
C ALA A 15 -0.14 1.71 -9.57
N THR A 16 -0.77 2.88 -9.46
CA THR A 16 -0.73 3.85 -10.54
C THR A 16 0.68 4.35 -10.82
N ARG A 17 1.51 4.45 -9.79
CA ARG A 17 2.89 4.88 -9.95
C ARG A 17 3.79 3.79 -10.52
N LEU A 18 3.40 2.53 -10.37
CA LEU A 18 4.18 1.39 -10.85
C LEU A 18 3.82 0.96 -12.27
N ILE A 19 2.81 1.57 -12.87
CA ILE A 19 2.44 1.25 -14.24
C ILE A 19 3.63 1.54 -15.16
N GLY A 20 4.00 0.55 -15.94
CA GLY A 20 5.16 0.65 -16.83
C GLY A 20 6.49 0.32 -16.18
N MET A 21 6.53 0.16 -14.85
CA MET A 21 7.77 -0.15 -14.13
C MET A 21 7.82 -1.61 -13.70
N THR A 22 6.68 -2.26 -13.61
CA THR A 22 6.58 -3.65 -13.18
C THR A 22 5.51 -4.36 -13.98
N ALA A 23 5.63 -5.70 -14.06
CA ALA A 23 4.67 -6.51 -14.80
C ALA A 23 3.32 -6.62 -14.10
N ASP A 24 3.29 -6.45 -12.77
CA ASP A 24 2.06 -6.57 -11.98
C ASP A 24 1.96 -5.45 -10.96
N PRO A 25 1.59 -4.25 -11.42
CA PRO A 25 1.52 -3.09 -10.51
C PRO A 25 0.50 -3.26 -9.39
N VAL A 26 -0.58 -4.00 -9.63
CA VAL A 26 -1.62 -4.18 -8.61
C VAL A 26 -1.09 -4.98 -7.42
N SER A 27 -0.46 -6.13 -7.68
CA SER A 27 0.09 -6.95 -6.60
C SER A 27 1.21 -6.24 -5.87
N GLU A 28 2.12 -5.62 -6.60
CA GLU A 28 3.23 -4.93 -5.97
C GLU A 28 2.79 -3.69 -5.21
N GLY A 29 1.82 -2.96 -5.75
CA GLY A 29 1.25 -1.82 -5.05
C GLY A 29 0.57 -2.23 -3.76
N THR A 30 -0.13 -3.36 -3.78
CA THR A 30 -0.78 -3.89 -2.58
C THR A 30 0.25 -4.27 -1.52
N GLU A 31 1.33 -4.93 -1.92
CA GLU A 31 2.40 -5.27 -0.98
C GLU A 31 3.00 -4.03 -0.33
N MET A 32 3.26 -3.01 -1.11
CA MET A 32 3.81 -1.76 -0.59
C MET A 32 2.85 -1.09 0.39
N ALA A 33 1.56 -1.11 0.07
CA ALA A 33 0.55 -0.53 0.94
C ALA A 33 0.49 -1.25 2.28
N GLU A 34 0.57 -2.58 2.26
CA GLU A 34 0.56 -3.37 3.48
C GLU A 34 1.80 -3.11 4.34
N ARG A 35 2.95 -2.99 3.72
CA ARG A 35 4.18 -2.66 4.45
C ARG A 35 4.09 -1.28 5.08
N LEU A 36 3.59 -0.32 4.34
CA LEU A 36 3.41 1.03 4.87
C LEU A 36 2.46 1.02 6.05
N PHE A 37 1.35 0.32 5.92
CA PHE A 37 0.36 0.22 6.99
C PHE A 37 0.98 -0.37 8.25
N ASN A 38 1.75 -1.45 8.11
CA ASN A 38 2.38 -2.10 9.25
C ASN A 38 3.38 -1.17 9.94
N GLU A 39 4.17 -0.43 9.16
CA GLU A 39 5.12 0.51 9.73
C GLU A 39 4.43 1.64 10.48
N LEU A 40 3.35 2.15 9.94
CA LEU A 40 2.59 3.21 10.61
C LEU A 40 1.99 2.72 11.92
N LYS A 41 1.52 1.48 11.93
CA LYS A 41 1.00 0.88 13.15
C LYS A 41 2.07 0.73 14.22
N GLN A 42 3.26 0.33 13.83
CA GLN A 42 4.37 0.21 14.79
C GLN A 42 4.72 1.56 15.39
N LYS A 43 4.71 2.61 14.59
CA LYS A 43 5.00 3.95 15.10
C LYS A 43 3.94 4.45 16.06
N GLU A 44 2.69 4.06 15.84
CA GLU A 44 1.61 4.45 16.76
C GLU A 44 1.76 3.81 18.13
N VAL A 45 2.34 2.61 18.19
CA VAL A 45 2.52 1.87 19.45
C VAL A 45 3.66 2.45 20.28
N GLU A 46 4.63 3.07 19.64
CA GLU A 46 5.73 3.71 20.34
C GLU A 46 5.28 4.93 21.12
#